data_92323a55b18a257f0d524d988b54897d
#
_entry.id   92323a55b18a257f0d524d988b54897d
#
_cell.length_a   1.000
_cell.length_b   1.000
_cell.length_c   1.000
_cell.angle_alpha   90.00
_cell.angle_beta   90.00
_cell.angle_gamma   90.00
#
_symmetry.space_group_name_H-M   'P 1'
#
loop_
_entity.id
_entity.type
_entity.pdbx_description
1 polymer ?
#
loop_
_entity_poly.entity_id
_entity_poly.type
_entity_poly.pdbx_seq_one_letter_code
_entity_poly.pdbx_strand_id
1 'polypeptide(L)'
;GETRVVILPDEEYRISCTVSFGATVMDTQYLSLPVTRESFAAELAGARTFCPYEQIEELMVAGLVRGGSLDNAVVIKDGAIIAKDGLRFPDEFVRHKVLDIVGDLSLVGRRLRGQIIAIKPGHPSNVALAQRIREVMGYDDE
;
A
#
# COMPACT_ATOMS: atom_id res chain seq x y z
N GLY A 1 8.62 13.74 6.26
CA GLY A 1 8.31 12.83 7.35
C GLY A 1 8.96 11.46 7.10
N GLU A 2 9.36 10.81 8.16
CA GLU A 2 10.16 9.59 8.11
C GLU A 2 9.28 8.36 7.86
N THR A 3 9.66 7.50 6.90
CA THR A 3 9.03 6.20 6.65
C THR A 3 9.50 5.19 7.69
N ARG A 4 8.58 4.44 8.28
CA ARG A 4 8.87 3.33 9.19
C ARG A 4 7.98 2.14 8.87
N VAL A 5 8.60 0.98 8.73
CA VAL A 5 7.88 -0.30 8.59
C VAL A 5 8.57 -1.32 9.49
N VAL A 6 7.81 -1.88 10.43
CA VAL A 6 8.33 -2.85 11.39
C VAL A 6 7.38 -4.06 11.49
N ILE A 7 7.93 -5.21 11.87
CA ILE A 7 7.16 -6.40 12.23
C ILE A 7 7.37 -6.71 13.71
N LEU A 8 6.28 -6.99 14.42
CA LEU A 8 6.26 -7.41 15.82
C LEU A 8 5.61 -8.80 15.92
N PRO A 9 5.96 -9.59 16.96
CA PRO A 9 5.28 -10.85 17.21
C PRO A 9 3.77 -10.67 17.40
N ASP A 10 2.98 -11.52 16.76
CA ASP A 10 1.53 -11.59 16.92
C ASP A 10 1.06 -13.02 16.59
N GLU A 11 -0.07 -13.44 17.12
CA GLU A 11 -0.72 -14.71 16.81
C GLU A 11 -1.32 -14.72 15.39
N GLU A 12 -1.69 -13.54 14.89
CA GLU A 12 -2.29 -13.32 13.57
C GLU A 12 -1.31 -12.60 12.63
N TYR A 13 -1.60 -12.64 11.34
CA TYR A 13 -1.01 -11.70 10.37
C TYR A 13 -1.89 -10.45 10.32
N ARG A 14 -1.43 -9.36 10.93
CA ARG A 14 -2.14 -8.09 11.02
C ARG A 14 -1.30 -6.97 10.42
N ILE A 15 -1.95 -6.04 9.75
CA ILE A 15 -1.30 -4.81 9.24
C ILE A 15 -2.02 -3.60 9.82
N SER A 16 -1.24 -2.71 10.42
CA SER A 16 -1.66 -1.38 10.87
C SER A 16 -0.87 -0.35 10.06
N CYS A 17 -1.55 0.44 9.27
CA CYS A 17 -0.93 1.38 8.34
C CYS A 17 -1.45 2.79 8.56
N THR A 18 -0.54 3.76 8.64
CA THR A 18 -0.82 5.19 8.65
C THR A 18 -0.19 5.83 7.43
N VAL A 19 -0.98 6.56 6.67
CA VAL A 19 -0.52 7.39 5.55
C VAL A 19 -0.90 8.84 5.81
N SER A 20 -0.06 9.77 5.38
CA SER A 20 -0.32 11.21 5.50
C SER A 20 0.16 11.89 4.23
N PHE A 21 -0.70 12.68 3.65
CA PHE A 21 -0.45 13.40 2.40
C PHE A 21 -0.21 14.90 2.63
N GLY A 22 0.06 15.29 3.90
CA GLY A 22 0.22 16.69 4.30
C GLY A 22 -1.13 17.41 4.35
N ALA A 23 -1.11 18.73 4.26
CA ALA A 23 -2.32 19.57 4.23
C ALA A 23 -3.00 19.52 2.85
N THR A 24 -3.38 18.34 2.40
CA THR A 24 -4.09 18.10 1.15
C THR A 24 -5.50 17.60 1.42
N VAL A 25 -6.31 17.49 0.36
CA VAL A 25 -7.69 16.96 0.42
C VAL A 25 -7.78 15.55 1.03
N MET A 26 -6.64 14.82 1.07
CA MET A 26 -6.63 13.41 1.48
C MET A 26 -6.33 13.19 2.95
N ASP A 27 -5.86 14.22 3.65
CA ASP A 27 -5.56 14.17 5.08
C ASP A 27 -4.76 12.93 5.54
N THR A 28 -4.75 12.65 6.83
CA THR A 28 -4.13 11.45 7.39
C THR A 28 -5.16 10.33 7.46
N GLN A 29 -4.81 9.16 6.92
CA GLN A 29 -5.65 7.97 6.98
C GLN A 29 -4.95 6.86 7.75
N TYR A 30 -5.74 6.08 8.48
CA TYR A 30 -5.30 4.93 9.25
C TYR A 30 -6.22 3.73 9.01
N LEU A 31 -5.62 2.54 8.89
CA LEU A 31 -6.31 1.28 8.80
C LEU A 31 -5.55 0.20 9.57
N SER A 32 -6.26 -0.61 10.33
CA SER A 32 -5.71 -1.82 10.97
C SER A 32 -6.67 -2.98 10.75
N LEU A 33 -6.18 -4.09 10.20
CA LEU A 33 -6.98 -5.29 9.99
C LEU A 33 -6.13 -6.55 10.03
N PRO A 34 -6.72 -7.70 10.42
CA PRO A 34 -6.10 -9.00 10.19
C PRO A 34 -6.13 -9.29 8.68
N VAL A 35 -5.03 -9.82 8.16
CA VAL A 35 -4.92 -10.19 6.73
C VAL A 35 -5.32 -11.65 6.58
N THR A 36 -6.53 -11.86 6.14
CA THR A 36 -7.10 -13.16 5.79
C THR A 36 -7.54 -13.13 4.32
N ARG A 37 -7.92 -14.28 3.78
CA ARG A 37 -8.49 -14.36 2.43
C ARG A 37 -9.76 -13.50 2.32
N GLU A 38 -10.59 -13.56 3.34
CA GLU A 38 -11.87 -12.86 3.42
C GLU A 38 -11.66 -11.35 3.53
N SER A 39 -10.81 -10.90 4.46
CA SER A 39 -10.52 -9.47 4.63
C SER A 39 -9.82 -8.88 3.41
N PHE A 40 -8.90 -9.63 2.78
CA PHE A 40 -8.25 -9.19 1.55
C PHE A 40 -9.28 -8.94 0.44
N ALA A 41 -10.18 -9.90 0.21
CA ALA A 41 -11.19 -9.79 -0.84
C ALA A 41 -12.18 -8.65 -0.59
N ALA A 42 -12.66 -8.51 0.65
CA ALA A 42 -13.69 -7.54 1.01
C ALA A 42 -13.16 -6.12 1.21
N GLU A 43 -11.95 -5.98 1.79
CA GLU A 43 -11.46 -4.71 2.31
C GLU A 43 -10.31 -4.09 1.49
N LEU A 44 -9.56 -4.90 0.74
CA LEU A 44 -8.33 -4.45 0.08
C LEU A 44 -8.36 -4.59 -1.44
N ALA A 45 -8.85 -5.69 -1.98
CA ALA A 45 -8.71 -6.02 -3.40
C ALA A 45 -9.33 -4.97 -4.34
N GLY A 46 -10.37 -4.27 -3.89
CA GLY A 46 -11.03 -3.22 -4.66
C GLY A 46 -10.35 -1.85 -4.60
N ALA A 47 -9.34 -1.66 -3.74
CA ALA A 47 -8.70 -0.36 -3.54
C ALA A 47 -7.76 -0.03 -4.70
N ARG A 48 -8.04 1.07 -5.41
CA ARG A 48 -7.23 1.53 -6.55
C ARG A 48 -6.02 2.32 -6.09
N THR A 49 -4.96 2.28 -6.92
CA THR A 49 -3.83 3.17 -6.76
C THR A 49 -4.24 4.63 -6.95
N PHE A 50 -3.45 5.55 -6.47
CA PHE A 50 -3.67 6.98 -6.66
C PHE A 50 -2.39 7.64 -7.16
N CYS A 51 -2.57 8.68 -7.97
CA CYS A 51 -1.46 9.38 -8.58
C CYS A 51 -1.80 10.88 -8.71
N PRO A 52 -0.91 11.79 -8.29
CA PRO A 52 -1.00 13.20 -8.66
C PRO A 52 -1.01 13.36 -10.19
N TYR A 53 -1.84 14.26 -10.70
CA TYR A 53 -1.99 14.46 -12.14
C TYR A 53 -0.65 14.82 -12.83
N GLU A 54 0.17 15.61 -12.15
CA GLU A 54 1.48 16.04 -12.64
C GLU A 54 2.41 14.83 -12.88
N GLN A 55 2.35 13.83 -12.01
CA GLN A 55 3.13 12.59 -12.19
C GLN A 55 2.63 11.75 -13.36
N ILE A 56 1.33 11.81 -13.66
CA ILE A 56 0.78 11.10 -14.82
C ILE A 56 1.34 11.67 -16.12
N GLU A 57 1.41 13.00 -16.25
CA GLU A 57 2.01 13.64 -17.44
C GLU A 57 3.46 13.23 -17.63
N GLU A 58 4.27 13.24 -16.56
CA GLU A 58 5.68 12.80 -16.61
C GLU A 58 5.80 11.33 -17.02
N LEU A 59 4.98 10.45 -16.44
CA LEU A 59 4.98 9.02 -16.76
C LEU A 59 4.49 8.74 -18.19
N MET A 60 3.52 9.51 -18.69
CA MET A 60 3.05 9.41 -20.08
C MET A 60 4.15 9.80 -21.07
N VAL A 61 4.85 10.90 -20.81
CA VAL A 61 6.00 11.35 -21.62
C VAL A 61 7.11 10.29 -21.62
N ALA A 62 7.35 9.66 -20.48
CA ALA A 62 8.32 8.57 -20.33
C ALA A 62 7.85 7.22 -20.93
N GLY A 63 6.61 7.11 -21.43
CA GLY A 63 6.04 5.88 -21.99
C GLY A 63 5.80 4.78 -20.94
N LEU A 64 5.76 5.13 -19.67
CA LEU A 64 5.63 4.20 -18.53
C LEU A 64 4.17 3.91 -18.15
N VAL A 65 3.22 4.75 -18.57
CA VAL A 65 1.78 4.52 -18.34
C VAL A 65 1.20 3.68 -19.47
N ARG A 66 1.34 2.36 -19.36
CA ARG A 66 0.70 1.43 -20.29
C ARG A 66 -0.47 0.74 -19.57
N GLY A 67 -1.72 1.02 -19.98
CA GLY A 67 -2.92 0.43 -19.40
C GLY A 67 -3.45 1.13 -18.14
N GLY A 68 -2.93 2.33 -17.79
CA GLY A 68 -3.51 3.17 -16.76
C GLY A 68 -4.85 3.74 -17.21
N SER A 69 -5.87 3.64 -16.36
CA SER A 69 -7.20 4.21 -16.59
C SER A 69 -7.84 4.59 -15.25
N LEU A 70 -8.94 5.33 -15.28
CA LEU A 70 -9.73 5.61 -14.08
C LEU A 70 -10.43 4.38 -13.50
N ASP A 71 -10.37 3.23 -14.17
CA ASP A 71 -10.84 1.95 -13.63
C ASP A 71 -9.88 1.39 -12.58
N ASN A 72 -8.58 1.67 -12.70
CA ASN A 72 -7.53 1.14 -11.82
C ASN A 72 -6.74 2.21 -11.06
N ALA A 73 -6.99 3.48 -11.30
CA ALA A 73 -6.32 4.59 -10.63
C ALA A 73 -7.28 5.71 -10.25
N VAL A 74 -6.99 6.35 -9.15
CA VAL A 74 -7.61 7.61 -8.70
C VAL A 74 -6.61 8.72 -8.94
N VAL A 75 -7.04 9.78 -9.61
CA VAL A 75 -6.20 10.92 -9.96
C VAL A 75 -6.48 12.09 -9.03
N ILE A 76 -5.43 12.76 -8.58
CA ILE A 76 -5.52 13.96 -7.76
C ILE A 76 -5.04 15.13 -8.59
N LYS A 77 -5.90 16.12 -8.80
CA LYS A 77 -5.58 17.33 -9.55
C LYS A 77 -6.14 18.56 -8.83
N ASP A 78 -5.28 19.55 -8.63
CA ASP A 78 -5.66 20.84 -8.00
C ASP A 78 -6.44 20.67 -6.69
N GLY A 79 -6.06 19.67 -5.89
CA GLY A 79 -6.72 19.32 -4.64
C GLY A 79 -8.07 18.59 -4.81
N ALA A 80 -8.49 18.27 -6.01
CA ALA A 80 -9.69 17.49 -6.29
C ALA A 80 -9.35 16.01 -6.56
N ILE A 81 -10.27 15.14 -6.14
CA ILE A 81 -10.19 13.70 -6.40
C ILE A 81 -10.99 13.39 -7.66
N ILE A 82 -10.33 12.83 -8.67
CA ILE A 82 -10.94 12.40 -9.92
C ILE A 82 -10.93 10.87 -9.94
N ALA A 83 -12.10 10.29 -9.85
CA ALA A 83 -12.27 8.83 -9.84
C ALA A 83 -13.51 8.46 -10.64
N LYS A 84 -13.45 7.37 -11.42
CA LYS A 84 -14.61 6.80 -12.08
C LYS A 84 -15.60 6.30 -11.01
N ASP A 85 -16.82 6.80 -11.07
CA ASP A 85 -17.93 6.47 -10.14
C ASP A 85 -17.62 6.81 -8.66
N GLY A 86 -16.72 7.78 -8.41
CA GLY A 86 -16.26 8.17 -7.08
C GLY A 86 -15.27 7.20 -6.43
N LEU A 87 -14.97 7.41 -5.14
CA LEU A 87 -14.14 6.50 -4.35
C LEU A 87 -14.92 5.23 -4.02
N ARG A 88 -14.26 4.08 -4.09
CA ARG A 88 -14.83 2.77 -3.67
C ARG A 88 -14.90 2.63 -2.16
N PHE A 89 -14.00 3.29 -1.45
CA PHE A 89 -13.93 3.37 0.00
C PHE A 89 -13.57 4.81 0.40
N PRO A 90 -14.12 5.36 1.50
CA PRO A 90 -13.73 6.70 1.98
C PRO A 90 -12.23 6.81 2.28
N ASP A 91 -11.60 5.72 2.70
CA ASP A 91 -10.19 5.55 3.03
C ASP A 91 -9.44 4.70 1.99
N GLU A 92 -9.80 4.82 0.70
CA GLU A 92 -9.28 3.98 -0.38
C GLU A 92 -7.73 4.03 -0.48
N PHE A 93 -7.12 5.17 -0.15
CA PHE A 93 -5.67 5.35 -0.26
C PHE A 93 -4.89 4.50 0.75
N VAL A 94 -5.29 4.48 2.02
CA VAL A 94 -4.64 3.63 3.02
C VAL A 94 -4.90 2.16 2.74
N ARG A 95 -6.08 1.81 2.20
CA ARG A 95 -6.40 0.44 1.79
C ARG A 95 -5.48 -0.03 0.68
N HIS A 96 -5.24 0.81 -0.34
CA HIS A 96 -4.27 0.49 -1.39
C HIS A 96 -2.85 0.35 -0.85
N LYS A 97 -2.44 1.19 0.10
CA LYS A 97 -1.12 1.05 0.75
C LYS A 97 -0.98 -0.25 1.54
N VAL A 98 -2.05 -0.72 2.19
CA VAL A 98 -2.05 -2.04 2.84
C VAL A 98 -2.00 -3.17 1.80
N LEU A 99 -2.71 -3.03 0.68
CA LEU A 99 -2.62 -3.95 -0.47
C LEU A 99 -1.17 -4.06 -0.98
N ASP A 100 -0.48 -2.93 -1.15
CA ASP A 100 0.93 -2.88 -1.55
C ASP A 100 1.82 -3.64 -0.55
N ILE A 101 1.61 -3.44 0.76
CA ILE A 101 2.37 -4.16 1.80
C ILE A 101 2.15 -5.67 1.68
N VAL A 102 0.91 -6.14 1.51
CA VAL A 102 0.61 -7.56 1.33
C VAL A 102 1.32 -8.13 0.11
N GLY A 103 1.28 -7.40 -1.01
CA GLY A 103 1.96 -7.78 -2.25
C GLY A 103 3.47 -7.85 -2.08
N ASP A 104 4.09 -6.79 -1.57
CA ASP A 104 5.55 -6.71 -1.41
C ASP A 104 6.09 -7.74 -0.41
N LEU A 105 5.38 -7.96 0.71
CA LEU A 105 5.78 -8.95 1.72
C LEU A 105 5.60 -10.40 1.25
N SER A 106 4.87 -10.64 0.14
CA SER A 106 4.82 -11.97 -0.48
C SER A 106 6.19 -12.44 -0.98
N LEU A 107 7.13 -11.50 -1.21
CA LEU A 107 8.53 -11.79 -1.55
C LEU A 107 9.29 -12.55 -0.46
N VAL A 108 8.78 -12.57 0.78
CA VAL A 108 9.33 -13.46 1.83
C VAL A 108 9.22 -14.93 1.44
N GLY A 109 8.21 -15.29 0.63
CA GLY A 109 8.00 -16.65 0.14
C GLY A 109 7.45 -17.63 1.20
N ARG A 110 7.08 -17.13 2.36
CA ARG A 110 6.54 -17.91 3.48
C ARG A 110 5.32 -17.20 4.08
N ARG A 111 4.45 -17.94 4.75
CA ARG A 111 3.35 -17.36 5.52
C ARG A 111 3.90 -16.57 6.70
N LEU A 112 3.41 -15.36 6.88
CA LEU A 112 3.78 -14.51 7.99
C LEU A 112 2.76 -14.64 9.14
N ARG A 113 3.30 -14.64 10.35
CA ARG A 113 2.57 -14.35 11.59
C ARG A 113 3.26 -13.17 12.24
N GLY A 114 2.50 -12.17 12.59
CA GLY A 114 3.04 -10.96 13.18
C GLY A 114 2.23 -9.73 12.80
N GLN A 115 2.40 -8.69 13.56
CA GLN A 115 1.81 -7.38 13.28
C GLN A 115 2.81 -6.51 12.53
N ILE A 116 2.43 -6.09 11.33
CA ILE A 116 3.15 -5.06 10.60
C ILE A 116 2.61 -3.69 11.04
N ILE A 117 3.51 -2.81 11.47
CA ILE A 117 3.19 -1.40 11.72
C ILE A 117 3.91 -0.58 10.67
N ALA A 118 3.16 0.13 9.83
CA ALA A 118 3.67 0.92 8.72
C ALA A 118 3.26 2.38 8.85
N ILE A 119 4.23 3.27 8.77
CA ILE A 119 4.04 4.72 8.75
C ILE A 119 4.63 5.24 7.45
N LYS A 120 3.78 5.84 6.61
CA LYS A 120 4.13 6.34 5.27
C LYS A 120 4.91 5.31 4.43
N PRO A 121 4.42 4.06 4.29
CA PRO A 121 5.11 3.01 3.57
C PRO A 121 5.18 3.31 2.07
N GLY A 122 6.15 2.66 1.43
CA GLY A 122 6.29 2.60 -0.02
C GLY A 122 6.94 1.27 -0.41
N HIS A 123 6.92 0.93 -1.70
CA HIS A 123 7.53 -0.32 -2.19
C HIS A 123 8.98 -0.51 -1.71
N PRO A 124 9.88 0.50 -1.75
CA PRO A 124 11.24 0.31 -1.27
C PRO A 124 11.33 -0.11 0.20
N SER A 125 10.52 0.50 1.08
CA SER A 125 10.52 0.15 2.51
C SER A 125 9.90 -1.22 2.77
N ASN A 126 8.86 -1.59 2.03
CA ASN A 126 8.21 -2.89 2.14
C ASN A 126 9.15 -4.02 1.69
N VAL A 127 9.82 -3.82 0.55
CA VAL A 127 10.80 -4.78 0.01
C VAL A 127 11.99 -4.93 0.95
N ALA A 128 12.50 -3.83 1.52
CA ALA A 128 13.56 -3.88 2.51
C ALA A 128 13.17 -4.67 3.76
N LEU A 129 11.91 -4.53 4.24
CA LEU A 129 11.41 -5.35 5.34
C LEU A 129 11.33 -6.83 4.93
N ALA A 130 10.82 -7.15 3.75
CA ALA A 130 10.75 -8.54 3.25
C ALA A 130 12.15 -9.18 3.21
N GLN A 131 13.12 -8.46 2.68
CA GLN A 131 14.52 -8.90 2.65
C GLN A 131 15.05 -9.12 4.08
N ARG A 132 14.81 -8.17 4.99
CA ARG A 132 15.27 -8.30 6.38
C ARG A 132 14.65 -9.49 7.11
N ILE A 133 13.37 -9.79 6.85
CA ILE A 133 12.72 -10.99 7.39
C ILE A 133 13.43 -12.25 6.88
N ARG A 134 13.72 -12.35 5.58
CA ARG A 134 14.43 -13.50 4.98
C ARG A 134 15.80 -13.71 5.61
N GLU A 135 16.60 -12.63 5.73
CA GLU A 135 17.92 -12.67 6.36
C GLU A 135 17.86 -13.19 7.81
N VAL A 136 16.99 -12.61 8.64
CA VAL A 136 16.86 -12.97 10.06
C VAL A 136 16.37 -14.40 10.25
N MET A 137 15.51 -14.87 9.36
CA MET A 137 14.94 -16.23 9.42
C MET A 137 15.80 -17.29 8.70
N GLY A 138 16.90 -16.88 8.07
CA GLY A 138 17.80 -17.78 7.34
C GLY A 138 17.20 -18.40 6.08
N TYR A 139 16.27 -17.69 5.41
CA TYR A 139 15.59 -18.22 4.22
C TYR A 139 16.41 -18.05 2.93
N ASP A 140 17.53 -17.35 2.98
CA ASP A 140 18.40 -17.14 1.83
C ASP A 140 19.46 -18.22 1.68
N ASP A 141 19.57 -19.15 2.65
CA ASP A 141 20.53 -20.26 2.67
C ASP A 141 19.93 -21.59 2.14
N GLU A 142 18.70 -21.57 1.58
CA GLU A 142 18.00 -22.75 1.03
C GLU A 142 17.99 -22.77 -0.51
#